data_6f51bba24febb6d841010639663067ce
#
_entry.id   6f51bba24febb6d841010639663067ce
#
_cell.length_a   1.000
_cell.length_b   1.000
_cell.length_c   1.000
_cell.angle_alpha   90.00
_cell.angle_beta   90.00
_cell.angle_gamma   90.00
#
_symmetry.space_group_name_H-M   'P 1'
#
loop_
_entity.id
_entity.type
_entity.pdbx_description
1 polymer ?
#
loop_
_entity_poly.entity_id
_entity_poly.type
_entity_poly.pdbx_seq_one_letter_code
_entity_poly.pdbx_strand_id
1 'polypeptide(L)'
;MKDAFVIYRYPSAGNKCVIVKQDESSLKKLHSFSELGKADGFVFAPFCITEDTPAVLFDSPIRRVTELDYDNILREVMYNGNCCVLNERLKPYNGKLYDRKSYEEDFNCFKAAIREKRIDKAVLSRSLVLKDDNKKNVIRMFLKACENNSDSYIVLISSDQTGVWLVATPEVLLERCGNVFHTIALAGTMDKRLVISDNESKAIGKISDIDISCWSNKNIWEQQ
;
A
#
# COMPACT_ATOMS: atom_id res chain seq x y z
N MET A 1 6.29 12.72 25.56
CA MET A 1 6.19 12.97 24.12
C MET A 1 5.82 11.67 23.44
N LYS A 2 4.87 11.71 22.55
CA LYS A 2 4.51 10.56 21.71
C LYS A 2 5.21 10.73 20.37
N ASP A 3 5.88 9.68 19.90
CA ASP A 3 6.52 9.69 18.59
C ASP A 3 5.60 9.08 17.53
N ALA A 4 5.53 9.74 16.39
CA ALA A 4 5.04 9.19 15.15
C ALA A 4 6.19 8.55 14.38
N PHE A 5 5.92 7.52 13.61
CA PHE A 5 6.94 6.92 12.76
C PHE A 5 6.38 6.33 11.48
N VAL A 6 7.26 6.22 10.50
CA VAL A 6 7.05 5.47 9.27
C VAL A 6 8.21 4.51 9.10
N ILE A 7 7.90 3.26 8.78
CA ILE A 7 8.86 2.25 8.36
C ILE A 7 8.51 1.84 6.94
N TYR A 8 9.47 1.88 6.02
CA TYR A 8 9.20 1.43 4.66
C TYR A 8 10.36 0.66 4.06
N ARG A 9 10.01 -0.25 3.15
CA ARG A 9 10.94 -1.04 2.35
C ARG A 9 10.62 -0.89 0.87
N TYR A 10 11.61 -0.49 0.09
CA TYR A 10 11.55 -0.54 -1.37
C TYR A 10 11.72 -1.97 -1.88
N PRO A 11 11.16 -2.33 -3.05
CA PRO A 11 11.33 -3.65 -3.65
C PRO A 11 12.80 -4.07 -3.80
N SER A 12 13.67 -3.14 -4.18
CA SER A 12 15.10 -3.36 -4.41
C SER A 12 15.98 -3.29 -3.15
N ALA A 13 15.39 -3.03 -1.98
CA ALA A 13 16.17 -2.76 -0.76
C ALA A 13 16.76 -4.02 -0.11
N GLY A 14 16.46 -5.22 -0.62
CA GLY A 14 16.91 -6.48 -0.03
C GLY A 14 16.40 -6.61 1.41
N ASN A 15 17.31 -6.91 2.35
CA ASN A 15 17.02 -7.06 3.78
C ASN A 15 17.13 -5.75 4.57
N LYS A 16 16.76 -4.61 3.96
CA LYS A 16 16.85 -3.30 4.62
C LYS A 16 15.53 -2.55 4.56
N CYS A 17 15.28 -1.75 5.59
CA CYS A 17 14.18 -0.79 5.62
C CYS A 17 14.66 0.58 6.08
N VAL A 18 13.86 1.59 5.81
CA VAL A 18 14.08 2.97 6.25
C VAL A 18 13.08 3.29 7.34
N ILE A 19 13.54 3.94 8.39
CA ILE A 19 12.72 4.42 9.49
C ILE A 19 12.81 5.95 9.54
N VAL A 20 11.65 6.61 9.51
CA VAL A 20 11.49 8.03 9.77
C VAL A 20 10.74 8.18 11.08
N LYS A 21 11.32 8.86 12.04
CA LYS A 21 10.72 9.10 13.35
C LYS A 21 10.62 10.59 13.60
N GLN A 22 9.49 11.01 14.14
CA GLN A 22 9.18 12.41 14.38
C GLN A 22 8.28 12.57 15.60
N ASP A 23 8.43 13.68 16.33
CA ASP A 23 7.47 14.02 17.39
C ASP A 23 6.08 14.24 16.79
N GLU A 24 5.05 13.65 17.41
CA GLU A 24 3.66 13.73 16.94
C GLU A 24 3.19 15.19 16.79
N SER A 25 3.63 16.08 17.67
CA SER A 25 3.26 17.51 17.66
C SER A 25 3.93 18.29 16.53
N SER A 26 4.97 17.75 15.91
CA SER A 26 5.71 18.38 14.82
C SER A 26 5.29 17.91 13.44
N LEU A 27 4.35 16.97 13.35
CA LEU A 27 3.78 16.54 12.08
C LEU A 27 3.03 17.68 11.41
N LYS A 28 3.24 17.85 10.09
CA LYS A 28 2.59 18.88 9.31
C LYS A 28 1.36 18.33 8.59
N LYS A 29 0.31 19.14 8.54
CA LYS A 29 -0.89 18.87 7.75
C LYS A 29 -0.80 19.63 6.44
N LEU A 30 -1.11 18.95 5.33
CA LEU A 30 -1.19 19.53 4.00
C LEU A 30 -2.66 19.47 3.57
N HIS A 31 -3.20 20.61 3.15
CA HIS A 31 -4.62 20.77 2.86
C HIS A 31 -4.93 20.80 1.37
N SER A 32 -3.91 20.69 0.52
CA SER A 32 -4.10 20.66 -0.93
C SER A 32 -3.04 19.82 -1.66
N PHE A 33 -3.36 19.33 -2.84
CA PHE A 33 -2.41 18.65 -3.72
C PHE A 33 -1.25 19.57 -4.17
N SER A 34 -1.46 20.89 -4.24
CA SER A 34 -0.41 21.83 -4.61
C SER A 34 0.70 21.92 -3.55
N GLU A 35 0.38 21.65 -2.30
CA GLU A 35 1.35 21.60 -1.21
C GLU A 35 2.23 20.36 -1.28
N LEU A 36 1.71 19.23 -1.80
CA LEU A 36 2.48 18.00 -1.97
C LEU A 36 3.71 18.21 -2.85
N GLY A 37 3.58 18.99 -3.92
CA GLY A 37 4.68 19.28 -4.83
C GLY A 37 5.84 20.07 -4.22
N LYS A 38 5.63 20.68 -3.04
CA LYS A 38 6.62 21.45 -2.28
C LYS A 38 7.09 20.73 -1.02
N ALA A 39 6.48 19.59 -0.69
CA ALA A 39 6.80 18.82 0.50
C ALA A 39 8.07 17.99 0.26
N ASP A 40 9.01 18.03 1.22
CA ASP A 40 10.14 17.12 1.28
C ASP A 40 9.99 16.23 2.52
N GLY A 41 9.83 14.94 2.30
CA GLY A 41 9.59 13.98 3.36
C GLY A 41 8.72 12.81 2.92
N PHE A 42 8.20 12.09 3.90
CA PHE A 42 7.21 11.05 3.67
C PHE A 42 5.81 11.66 3.86
N VAL A 43 4.95 11.51 2.85
CA VAL A 43 3.57 11.99 2.90
C VAL A 43 2.60 10.81 2.94
N PHE A 44 1.68 10.84 3.89
CA PHE A 44 0.52 9.96 3.93
C PHE A 44 -0.73 10.77 3.59
N ALA A 45 -1.30 10.53 2.41
CA ALA A 45 -2.42 11.29 1.89
C ALA A 45 -3.66 10.42 1.71
N PRO A 46 -4.85 10.93 2.03
CA PRO A 46 -6.11 10.32 1.62
C PRO A 46 -6.31 10.50 0.10
N PHE A 47 -7.22 9.74 -0.48
CA PHE A 47 -7.59 9.91 -1.89
C PHE A 47 -8.15 11.31 -2.17
N CYS A 48 -8.89 11.86 -1.23
CA CYS A 48 -9.44 13.21 -1.28
C CYS A 48 -8.95 14.00 -0.08
N ILE A 49 -8.12 15.01 -0.30
CA ILE A 49 -7.64 15.90 0.77
C ILE A 49 -8.75 16.92 1.06
N THR A 50 -9.18 16.99 2.33
CA THR A 50 -10.16 17.95 2.83
C THR A 50 -9.67 18.55 4.14
N GLU A 51 -10.37 19.56 4.66
CA GLU A 51 -10.08 20.15 5.98
C GLU A 51 -10.10 19.09 7.09
N ASP A 52 -11.07 18.15 7.03
CA ASP A 52 -11.24 17.09 8.02
C ASP A 52 -10.27 15.91 7.80
N THR A 53 -9.79 15.73 6.58
CA THR A 53 -8.90 14.65 6.17
C THR A 53 -7.68 15.19 5.43
N PRO A 54 -6.78 15.93 6.10
CA PRO A 54 -5.57 16.45 5.49
C PRO A 54 -4.56 15.33 5.21
N ALA A 55 -3.65 15.57 4.29
CA ALA A 55 -2.46 14.74 4.19
C ALA A 55 -1.50 15.04 5.35
N VAL A 56 -0.77 14.03 5.80
CA VAL A 56 0.18 14.15 6.92
C VAL A 56 1.60 14.00 6.38
N LEU A 57 2.43 14.99 6.65
CA LEU A 57 3.84 15.03 6.25
C LEU A 57 4.75 14.73 7.43
N PHE A 58 5.61 13.74 7.23
CA PHE A 58 6.74 13.41 8.07
C PHE A 58 8.00 14.01 7.41
N ASP A 59 8.40 15.20 7.84
CA ASP A 59 9.52 15.96 7.28
C ASP A 59 10.79 15.89 8.12
N SER A 60 10.87 14.92 9.03
CA SER A 60 12.08 14.69 9.80
C SER A 60 13.30 14.48 8.90
N PRO A 61 14.39 15.21 9.10
CA PRO A 61 15.62 15.02 8.34
C PRO A 61 16.32 13.70 8.71
N ILE A 62 15.95 13.10 9.82
CA ILE A 62 16.58 11.87 10.32
C ILE A 62 15.86 10.67 9.70
N ARG A 63 16.54 10.07 8.73
CA ARG A 63 16.14 8.79 8.12
C ARG A 63 17.18 7.75 8.50
N ARG A 64 16.76 6.71 9.21
CA ARG A 64 17.65 5.61 9.61
C ARG A 64 17.40 4.40 8.71
N VAL A 65 18.49 3.84 8.21
CA VAL A 65 18.46 2.58 7.46
C VAL A 65 18.88 1.47 8.42
N THR A 66 18.05 0.45 8.54
CA THR A 66 18.31 -0.71 9.40
C THR A 66 17.97 -2.02 8.67
N GLU A 67 18.41 -3.14 9.21
CA GLU A 67 18.03 -4.47 8.71
C GLU A 67 16.59 -4.80 9.09
N LEU A 68 15.94 -5.65 8.27
CA LEU A 68 14.60 -6.20 8.49
C LEU A 68 14.65 -7.25 9.60
N ASP A 69 14.87 -6.78 10.81
CA ASP A 69 14.92 -7.57 12.03
C ASP A 69 14.01 -6.93 13.10
N TYR A 70 13.34 -7.80 13.85
CA TYR A 70 12.37 -7.34 14.85
C TYR A 70 12.98 -6.47 15.93
N ASP A 71 14.09 -6.89 16.49
CA ASP A 71 14.72 -6.21 17.62
C ASP A 71 15.39 -4.89 17.18
N ASN A 72 15.96 -4.88 15.97
CA ASN A 72 16.51 -3.67 15.38
C ASN A 72 15.41 -2.62 15.15
N ILE A 73 14.31 -3.00 14.49
CA ILE A 73 13.18 -2.10 14.24
C ILE A 73 12.58 -1.64 15.57
N LEU A 74 12.33 -2.57 16.49
CA LEU A 74 11.74 -2.26 17.78
C LEU A 74 12.58 -1.23 18.55
N ARG A 75 13.90 -1.39 18.56
CA ARG A 75 14.84 -0.46 19.23
C ARG A 75 14.75 0.94 18.65
N GLU A 76 14.59 1.06 17.32
CA GLU A 76 14.49 2.36 16.65
C GLU A 76 13.15 3.06 16.90
N VAL A 77 12.03 2.31 16.93
CA VAL A 77 10.69 2.90 17.09
C VAL A 77 10.25 3.05 18.54
N MET A 78 10.88 2.32 19.47
CA MET A 78 10.59 2.46 20.90
C MET A 78 11.41 3.59 21.51
N TYR A 79 10.72 4.49 22.17
CA TYR A 79 11.33 5.43 23.09
C TYR A 79 10.93 5.03 24.53
N ASN A 80 11.92 4.87 25.41
CA ASN A 80 11.71 4.49 26.83
C ASN A 80 10.96 3.17 27.10
N GLY A 81 11.07 2.17 26.21
CA GLY A 81 10.57 0.82 26.48
C GLY A 81 9.04 0.63 26.35
N ASN A 82 8.29 1.63 25.89
CA ASN A 82 6.82 1.56 25.83
C ASN A 82 6.31 1.18 24.43
N CYS A 83 6.00 -0.10 24.22
CA CYS A 83 5.29 -0.60 23.04
C CYS A 83 3.78 -0.33 23.04
N CYS A 84 3.25 0.25 24.12
CA CYS A 84 1.80 0.47 24.34
C CYS A 84 1.18 1.42 23.30
N VAL A 85 1.96 2.35 22.74
CA VAL A 85 1.49 3.38 21.82
C VAL A 85 0.89 2.79 20.53
N LEU A 86 1.44 1.67 20.02
CA LEU A 86 0.93 1.03 18.79
C LEU A 86 -0.48 0.46 18.99
N ASN A 87 -0.74 -0.16 20.12
CA ASN A 87 -2.04 -0.75 20.40
C ASN A 87 -3.12 0.29 20.67
N GLU A 88 -2.76 1.44 21.28
CA GLU A 88 -3.66 2.55 21.53
C GLU A 88 -4.11 3.26 20.26
N ARG A 89 -3.27 3.24 19.21
CA ARG A 89 -3.55 3.86 17.90
C ARG A 89 -4.40 2.99 16.98
N LEU A 90 -4.60 1.72 17.30
CA LEU A 90 -5.49 0.84 16.54
C LEU A 90 -6.94 1.28 16.81
N LYS A 91 -7.54 1.88 15.80
CA LYS A 91 -8.94 2.32 15.87
C LYS A 91 -9.87 1.20 15.39
N PRO A 92 -11.01 0.97 16.08
CA PRO A 92 -12.01 0.04 15.57
C PRO A 92 -12.58 0.55 14.24
N TYR A 93 -12.85 -0.37 13.33
CA TYR A 93 -13.51 -0.04 12.08
C TYR A 93 -15.00 0.21 12.31
N ASN A 94 -15.45 1.42 12.01
CA ASN A 94 -16.85 1.84 12.15
C ASN A 94 -17.57 1.98 10.78
N GLY A 95 -16.93 1.55 9.70
CA GLY A 95 -17.50 1.64 8.37
C GLY A 95 -18.48 0.51 8.04
N LYS A 96 -19.14 0.62 6.90
CA LYS A 96 -20.04 -0.42 6.38
C LYS A 96 -19.26 -1.70 6.09
N LEU A 97 -19.77 -2.81 6.60
CA LEU A 97 -19.25 -4.14 6.27
C LEU A 97 -19.78 -4.55 4.89
N TYR A 98 -18.88 -4.91 4.00
CA TYR A 98 -19.24 -5.51 2.71
C TYR A 98 -19.13 -7.02 2.81
N ASP A 99 -20.23 -7.72 2.58
CA ASP A 99 -20.26 -9.16 2.45
C ASP A 99 -19.99 -9.61 0.99
N ARG A 100 -19.94 -10.91 0.79
CA ARG A 100 -19.75 -11.47 -0.55
C ARG A 100 -20.85 -11.08 -1.52
N LYS A 101 -22.10 -11.04 -1.05
CA LYS A 101 -23.25 -10.71 -1.89
C LYS A 101 -23.18 -9.28 -2.41
N SER A 102 -22.89 -8.31 -1.54
CA SER A 102 -22.69 -6.90 -1.92
C SER A 102 -21.57 -6.76 -2.96
N TYR A 103 -20.48 -7.51 -2.80
CA TYR A 103 -19.38 -7.49 -3.77
C TYR A 103 -19.82 -8.07 -5.13
N GLU A 104 -20.59 -9.16 -5.16
CA GLU A 104 -21.09 -9.76 -6.39
C GLU A 104 -22.07 -8.82 -7.12
N GLU A 105 -22.91 -8.09 -6.39
CA GLU A 105 -23.81 -7.07 -6.95
C GLU A 105 -23.01 -5.94 -7.60
N ASP A 106 -22.03 -5.38 -6.90
CA ASP A 106 -21.15 -4.32 -7.42
C ASP A 106 -20.35 -4.83 -8.64
N PHE A 107 -19.80 -6.04 -8.57
CA PHE A 107 -19.07 -6.64 -9.69
C PHE A 107 -19.95 -6.78 -10.96
N ASN A 108 -21.19 -7.21 -10.80
CA ASN A 108 -22.12 -7.32 -11.93
C ASN A 108 -22.46 -5.95 -12.53
N CYS A 109 -22.60 -4.91 -11.70
CA CYS A 109 -22.78 -3.53 -12.16
C CYS A 109 -21.58 -3.04 -12.99
N PHE A 110 -20.36 -3.24 -12.51
CA PHE A 110 -19.14 -2.87 -13.23
C PHE A 110 -19.00 -3.64 -14.55
N LYS A 111 -19.28 -4.95 -14.52
CA LYS A 111 -19.23 -5.80 -15.71
C LYS A 111 -20.25 -5.37 -16.77
N ALA A 112 -21.45 -4.97 -16.36
CA ALA A 112 -22.47 -4.43 -17.28
C ALA A 112 -22.00 -3.12 -17.90
N ALA A 113 -21.45 -2.19 -17.10
CA ALA A 113 -20.94 -0.91 -17.58
C ALA A 113 -19.80 -1.06 -18.60
N ILE A 114 -18.91 -2.04 -18.42
CA ILE A 114 -17.83 -2.36 -19.37
C ILE A 114 -18.44 -2.94 -20.68
N ARG A 115 -19.37 -3.89 -20.57
CA ARG A 115 -20.03 -4.49 -21.75
C ARG A 115 -20.80 -3.48 -22.59
N GLU A 116 -21.43 -2.51 -21.93
CA GLU A 116 -22.14 -1.40 -22.57
C GLU A 116 -21.21 -0.29 -23.06
N LYS A 117 -19.88 -0.46 -22.92
CA LYS A 117 -18.86 0.54 -23.30
C LYS A 117 -19.05 1.91 -22.63
N ARG A 118 -19.65 1.93 -21.44
CA ARG A 118 -19.75 3.16 -20.64
C ARG A 118 -18.43 3.49 -19.93
N ILE A 119 -17.65 2.46 -19.64
CA ILE A 119 -16.28 2.55 -19.11
C ILE A 119 -15.42 1.48 -19.80
N ASP A 120 -14.16 1.78 -20.01
CA ASP A 120 -13.22 0.84 -20.64
C ASP A 120 -12.58 -0.10 -19.61
N LYS A 121 -12.34 0.40 -18.40
CA LYS A 121 -11.64 -0.33 -17.35
C LYS A 121 -12.12 0.14 -15.98
N ALA A 122 -12.25 -0.78 -15.05
CA ALA A 122 -12.52 -0.48 -13.65
C ALA A 122 -11.79 -1.45 -12.73
N VAL A 123 -11.39 -0.98 -11.55
CA VAL A 123 -10.84 -1.80 -10.47
C VAL A 123 -11.79 -1.74 -9.30
N LEU A 124 -12.40 -2.89 -8.99
CA LEU A 124 -13.31 -3.01 -7.86
C LEU A 124 -12.52 -3.43 -6.62
N SER A 125 -12.61 -2.61 -5.57
CA SER A 125 -12.02 -2.90 -4.27
C SER A 125 -13.06 -3.33 -3.25
N ARG A 126 -12.63 -4.04 -2.24
CA ARG A 126 -13.46 -4.36 -1.07
C ARG A 126 -12.66 -4.25 0.21
N SER A 127 -13.35 -4.03 1.31
CA SER A 127 -12.79 -4.11 2.66
C SER A 127 -13.33 -5.32 3.41
N LEU A 128 -12.47 -5.93 4.21
CA LEU A 128 -12.82 -7.03 5.11
C LEU A 128 -12.41 -6.66 6.53
N VAL A 129 -13.36 -6.74 7.46
CA VAL A 129 -13.06 -6.59 8.88
C VAL A 129 -12.68 -7.94 9.45
N LEU A 130 -11.46 -8.05 9.91
CA LEU A 130 -10.98 -9.24 10.61
C LEU A 130 -11.37 -9.14 12.08
N LYS A 131 -12.14 -10.11 12.55
CA LYS A 131 -12.37 -10.29 13.98
C LYS A 131 -11.11 -10.91 14.56
N ASP A 132 -10.42 -10.17 15.39
CA ASP A 132 -9.22 -10.67 16.05
C ASP A 132 -9.14 -10.08 17.46
N ASP A 133 -9.25 -10.95 18.44
CA ASP A 133 -9.20 -10.62 19.86
C ASP A 133 -7.75 -10.49 20.37
N ASN A 134 -6.78 -10.80 19.53
CA ASN A 134 -5.37 -10.75 19.90
C ASN A 134 -4.74 -9.42 19.52
N LYS A 135 -4.05 -8.80 20.48
CA LYS A 135 -3.22 -7.61 20.23
C LYS A 135 -2.14 -7.95 19.20
N LYS A 136 -2.36 -7.55 17.96
CA LYS A 136 -1.43 -7.85 16.85
C LYS A 136 -0.12 -7.11 17.04
N ASN A 137 0.98 -7.82 16.87
CA ASN A 137 2.28 -7.20 16.79
C ASN A 137 2.48 -6.65 15.36
N VAL A 138 2.24 -5.35 15.19
CA VAL A 138 2.28 -4.70 13.87
C VAL A 138 3.66 -4.72 13.22
N ILE A 139 4.74 -4.77 14.02
CA ILE A 139 6.11 -4.90 13.49
C ILE A 139 6.30 -6.31 12.89
N ARG A 140 5.83 -7.36 13.57
CA ARG A 140 5.85 -8.72 13.00
C ARG A 140 4.99 -8.82 11.73
N MET A 141 3.86 -8.12 11.70
CA MET A 141 3.04 -8.05 10.48
C MET A 141 3.78 -7.35 9.33
N PHE A 142 4.49 -6.26 9.61
CA PHE A 142 5.33 -5.57 8.63
C PHE A 142 6.43 -6.49 8.09
N LEU A 143 7.16 -7.17 8.96
CA LEU A 143 8.21 -8.12 8.56
C LEU A 143 7.64 -9.26 7.69
N LYS A 144 6.49 -9.81 8.09
CA LYS A 144 5.82 -10.85 7.30
C LYS A 144 5.32 -10.35 5.95
N ALA A 145 4.83 -9.10 5.88
CA ALA A 145 4.48 -8.47 4.62
C ALA A 145 5.70 -8.29 3.70
N CYS A 146 6.85 -7.89 4.26
CA CYS A 146 8.10 -7.79 3.52
C CYS A 146 8.57 -9.15 2.97
N GLU A 147 8.47 -10.20 3.78
CA GLU A 147 8.84 -11.56 3.38
C GLU A 147 7.94 -12.11 2.26
N ASN A 148 6.63 -11.90 2.38
CA ASN A 148 5.66 -12.46 1.44
C ASN A 148 5.55 -11.66 0.12
N ASN A 149 6.01 -10.40 0.09
CA ASN A 149 5.82 -9.48 -1.05
C ASN A 149 7.14 -8.80 -1.40
N SER A 150 8.12 -9.58 -1.88
CA SER A 150 9.47 -9.10 -2.20
C SER A 150 9.48 -7.93 -3.19
N ASP A 151 8.56 -7.97 -4.15
CA ASP A 151 8.48 -7.03 -5.27
C ASP A 151 7.55 -5.84 -5.03
N SER A 152 7.07 -5.67 -3.78
CA SER A 152 6.15 -4.61 -3.41
C SER A 152 6.81 -3.56 -2.52
N TYR A 153 6.35 -2.32 -2.61
CA TYR A 153 6.62 -1.29 -1.63
C TYR A 153 5.80 -1.56 -0.37
N ILE A 154 6.47 -1.75 0.75
CA ILE A 154 5.82 -2.07 2.03
C ILE A 154 6.02 -0.90 2.98
N VAL A 155 4.94 -0.44 3.60
CA VAL A 155 4.97 0.68 4.55
C VAL A 155 4.16 0.37 5.79
N LEU A 156 4.73 0.65 6.95
CA LEU A 156 4.03 0.70 8.23
C LEU A 156 4.07 2.15 8.75
N ILE A 157 2.91 2.71 8.99
CA ILE A 157 2.74 4.08 9.48
C ILE A 157 2.07 4.02 10.84
N SER A 158 2.51 4.86 11.78
CA SER A 158 1.89 5.01 13.09
C SER A 158 1.97 6.45 13.58
N SER A 159 0.81 7.08 13.73
CA SER A 159 0.65 8.39 14.37
C SER A 159 -0.72 8.51 15.03
N ASP A 160 -0.88 9.46 15.94
CA ASP A 160 -2.20 9.77 16.54
C ASP A 160 -3.15 10.38 15.49
N GLN A 161 -2.59 11.06 14.49
CA GLN A 161 -3.38 11.70 13.42
C GLN A 161 -3.89 10.66 12.40
N THR A 162 -3.07 9.71 12.00
CA THR A 162 -3.40 8.71 10.96
C THR A 162 -3.94 7.41 11.51
N GLY A 163 -3.66 7.07 12.77
CA GLY A 163 -3.77 5.71 13.29
C GLY A 163 -2.60 4.84 12.82
N VAL A 164 -2.81 3.53 12.75
CA VAL A 164 -1.82 2.55 12.29
C VAL A 164 -2.24 1.97 10.95
N TRP A 165 -1.33 2.02 9.98
CA TRP A 165 -1.55 1.50 8.62
C TRP A 165 -0.39 0.62 8.20
N LEU A 166 -0.73 -0.54 7.64
CA LEU A 166 0.21 -1.41 6.94
C LEU A 166 -0.23 -1.49 5.47
N VAL A 167 0.64 -1.04 4.59
CA VAL A 167 0.39 -0.99 3.14
C VAL A 167 1.39 -1.88 2.43
N ALA A 168 0.93 -2.65 1.47
CA ALA A 168 1.75 -3.42 0.54
C ALA A 168 1.22 -3.16 -0.87
N THR A 169 2.04 -2.57 -1.75
CA THR A 169 1.64 -2.24 -3.12
C THR A 169 2.80 -2.42 -4.10
N PRO A 170 2.57 -3.09 -5.24
CA PRO A 170 3.53 -3.12 -6.35
C PRO A 170 3.38 -1.90 -7.27
N GLU A 171 2.35 -1.10 -7.08
CA GLU A 171 1.95 -0.04 -8.03
C GLU A 171 2.59 1.30 -7.65
N VAL A 172 3.22 1.93 -8.65
CA VAL A 172 3.76 3.28 -8.56
C VAL A 172 2.78 4.24 -9.22
N LEU A 173 2.14 5.09 -8.41
CA LEU A 173 1.18 6.08 -8.92
C LEU A 173 1.88 7.13 -9.78
N LEU A 174 2.98 7.67 -9.29
CA LEU A 174 3.81 8.65 -9.98
C LEU A 174 5.22 8.63 -9.39
N GLU A 175 6.21 8.48 -10.23
CA GLU A 175 7.62 8.61 -9.87
C GLU A 175 8.27 9.72 -10.72
N ARG A 176 9.18 10.46 -10.14
CA ARG A 176 10.01 11.42 -10.83
C ARG A 176 11.49 11.09 -10.62
N CYS A 177 12.19 10.89 -11.73
CA CYS A 177 13.64 10.73 -11.73
C CYS A 177 14.25 11.84 -12.61
N GLY A 178 14.85 12.84 -12.00
CA GLY A 178 15.30 14.04 -12.71
C GLY A 178 14.14 14.78 -13.37
N ASN A 179 14.12 14.81 -14.70
CA ASN A 179 13.06 15.44 -15.50
C ASN A 179 12.09 14.41 -16.12
N VAL A 180 12.25 13.13 -15.82
CA VAL A 180 11.40 12.06 -16.34
C VAL A 180 10.37 11.68 -15.29
N PHE A 181 9.13 11.54 -15.71
CA PHE A 181 8.02 11.09 -14.88
C PHE A 181 7.59 9.71 -15.33
N HIS A 182 7.42 8.80 -14.38
CA HIS A 182 6.92 7.45 -14.60
C HIS A 182 5.62 7.25 -13.85
N THR A 183 4.67 6.58 -14.47
CA THR A 183 3.42 6.15 -13.85
C THR A 183 3.11 4.74 -14.31
N ILE A 184 2.55 3.94 -13.43
CA ILE A 184 2.14 2.57 -13.70
C ILE A 184 0.65 2.46 -13.38
N ALA A 185 -0.12 1.87 -14.29
CA ALA A 185 -1.52 1.55 -14.06
C ALA A 185 -1.73 0.06 -14.24
N LEU A 186 -1.84 -0.66 -13.13
CA LEU A 186 -2.08 -2.10 -13.12
C LEU A 186 -3.59 -2.38 -13.08
N ALA A 187 -4.03 -3.37 -13.83
CA ALA A 187 -5.37 -3.92 -13.73
C ALA A 187 -5.37 -5.38 -14.15
N GLY A 188 -6.06 -6.18 -13.35
CA GLY A 188 -6.12 -7.61 -13.52
C GLY A 188 -5.13 -8.34 -12.60
N THR A 189 -5.53 -9.54 -12.21
CA THR A 189 -4.72 -10.42 -11.36
C THR A 189 -4.79 -11.81 -11.95
N MET A 190 -3.63 -12.42 -12.10
CA MET A 190 -3.51 -13.80 -12.56
C MET A 190 -2.74 -14.62 -11.53
N ASP A 191 -3.13 -15.89 -11.35
CA ASP A 191 -2.36 -16.80 -10.50
C ASP A 191 -0.99 -17.05 -11.11
N LYS A 192 0.06 -16.72 -10.39
CA LYS A 192 1.45 -16.88 -10.83
C LYS A 192 1.79 -18.33 -11.24
N ARG A 193 1.10 -19.32 -10.67
CA ARG A 193 1.25 -20.74 -11.03
C ARG A 193 0.70 -21.06 -12.41
N LEU A 194 -0.15 -20.19 -12.98
CA LEU A 194 -0.69 -20.34 -14.33
C LEU A 194 0.25 -19.75 -15.40
N VAL A 195 1.26 -18.99 -14.98
CA VAL A 195 2.33 -18.51 -15.85
C VAL A 195 3.38 -19.60 -15.95
N ILE A 196 3.14 -20.58 -16.81
CA ILE A 196 4.10 -21.66 -17.08
C ILE A 196 5.11 -21.17 -18.10
N SER A 197 6.38 -21.50 -17.85
CA SER A 197 7.46 -21.32 -18.80
C SER A 197 7.10 -22.03 -20.13
N ASP A 198 7.49 -21.45 -21.26
CA ASP A 198 7.22 -21.90 -22.64
C ASP A 198 7.56 -23.39 -22.94
N ASN A 199 8.14 -24.11 -21.99
CA ASN A 199 8.56 -25.51 -22.16
C ASN A 199 7.54 -26.55 -21.65
N GLU A 200 6.42 -26.16 -21.03
CA GLU A 200 5.39 -27.09 -20.53
C GLU A 200 3.97 -26.76 -21.02
N SER A 201 3.83 -26.53 -22.31
CA SER A 201 2.59 -26.10 -22.97
C SER A 201 1.45 -27.13 -23.00
N LYS A 202 1.42 -28.15 -22.14
CA LYS A 202 0.44 -29.24 -22.23
C LYS A 202 -0.58 -29.33 -21.08
N ALA A 203 -0.52 -28.53 -20.04
CA ALA A 203 -1.39 -28.70 -18.86
C ALA A 203 -2.33 -27.54 -18.53
N ILE A 204 -2.36 -26.48 -19.34
CA ILE A 204 -3.31 -25.37 -19.16
C ILE A 204 -4.27 -25.41 -20.32
N GLY A 205 -5.58 -25.39 -20.01
CA GLY A 205 -6.57 -25.01 -21.00
C GLY A 205 -6.06 -23.74 -21.68
N LYS A 206 -6.05 -23.76 -23.01
CA LYS A 206 -5.36 -22.77 -23.86
C LYS A 206 -5.57 -21.36 -23.27
N ILE A 207 -4.48 -20.59 -23.14
CA ILE A 207 -4.54 -19.14 -22.84
C ILE A 207 -5.56 -18.44 -23.79
N SER A 208 -5.86 -19.05 -24.95
CA SER A 208 -6.97 -18.68 -25.85
C SER A 208 -8.35 -18.65 -25.21
N ASP A 209 -8.57 -19.32 -24.07
CA ASP A 209 -9.86 -19.32 -23.37
C ASP A 209 -9.97 -18.20 -22.32
N ILE A 210 -8.86 -17.56 -22.01
CA ILE A 210 -8.82 -16.30 -21.28
C ILE A 210 -8.85 -15.22 -22.37
N ASP A 211 -9.92 -14.44 -22.41
CA ASP A 211 -9.97 -13.27 -23.30
C ASP A 211 -8.91 -12.25 -22.88
N ILE A 212 -7.67 -12.47 -23.34
CA ILE A 212 -6.54 -11.57 -23.15
C ILE A 212 -6.52 -10.42 -24.16
N SER A 213 -7.55 -10.28 -24.98
CA SER A 213 -7.66 -9.15 -25.90
C SER A 213 -7.65 -7.81 -25.16
N CYS A 214 -8.16 -7.78 -23.92
CA CYS A 214 -8.04 -6.63 -23.03
C CYS A 214 -6.62 -6.45 -22.44
N TRP A 215 -5.75 -7.47 -22.53
CA TRP A 215 -4.37 -7.47 -22.01
C TRP A 215 -3.36 -7.21 -23.12
N SER A 216 -3.78 -7.30 -24.37
CA SER A 216 -2.93 -7.15 -25.55
C SER A 216 -2.59 -5.71 -25.91
N ASN A 217 -2.85 -4.76 -25.02
CA ASN A 217 -2.29 -3.44 -25.19
C ASN A 217 -0.78 -3.52 -24.85
N LYS A 218 0.01 -3.95 -25.83
CA LYS A 218 1.46 -4.11 -25.79
C LYS A 218 2.18 -2.94 -25.14
N ASN A 219 1.62 -1.74 -25.27
CA ASN A 219 2.15 -0.51 -24.69
C ASN A 219 2.16 -0.48 -23.14
N ILE A 220 1.39 -1.34 -22.48
CA ILE A 220 1.37 -1.40 -21.00
C ILE A 220 2.57 -2.21 -20.49
N TRP A 221 3.07 -3.17 -21.30
CA TRP A 221 4.17 -4.05 -20.92
C TRP A 221 5.54 -3.56 -21.43
N GLU A 222 5.56 -2.79 -22.50
CA GLU A 222 6.80 -2.22 -23.07
C GLU A 222 7.27 -0.94 -22.36
N GLN A 223 6.49 -0.43 -21.40
CA GLN A 223 6.85 0.73 -20.58
C GLN A 223 7.33 0.35 -19.16
N GLN A 224 7.57 -0.94 -18.91
CA GLN A 224 8.18 -1.44 -17.66
C GLN A 224 9.69 -1.61 -17.80
#